data_f854210e1adf68f20c5c3766951c4536
#
_entry.id   f854210e1adf68f20c5c3766951c4536
#
_cell.length_a   1.000
_cell.length_b   1.000
_cell.length_c   1.000
_cell.angle_alpha   90.00
_cell.angle_beta   90.00
_cell.angle_gamma   90.00
#
_symmetry.space_group_name_H-M   'P 1'
#
loop_
_entity.id
_entity.type
_entity.pdbx_description
1 polymer ?
#
loop_
_entity_poly.entity_id
_entity_poly.type
_entity_poly.pdbx_seq_one_letter_code
_entity_poly.pdbx_strand_id
1 'polypeptide(L)'
;MAFKETVTAVVVKNAIKYARKDFDKNAPRILSLMEMADVKKVNRSTYAGLHKVLDDPNNNWMRFARDLVCNTDEHVLNQLVQPLMNVAINSYTKRMAAIEKYGCNVPWAILMDPTAACNLKCTGCWAAEYGHTSSLSYDDLTRIITQGKELGTYMYLYTGGEPTMRRKDLMRICRENPDCAFLSFTNGTLIDDSFADEIREVGNFYPAFSIEGYEEENDFRRGAGTFQKCTAAMKRLKDRGVPFGASLCYTSKNTDVLASDEYMDWLIDQGVKFAWFFTYMPTGNGAVTDLMVSPEQRALMYKKMHEWRHTKPIFALDFWNDGEYVQGCIAGGRHYFHINSNGDCEPCAFVHYSNVNIKECSVLDALQSPLFMAYKRNQPFSNNMLRPCPVLDNPGAISKMVAETGAYSTEMQHPESANELYDKTIGAAKAWKVKADELFDRDKFIAKHVKDENMYNFEKSDDEREFQEFEKTERSEERRVGKE
;
A
#
# COMPACT_ATOMS: atom_id res chain seq x y z
N MET A 1 -1.34 -29.58 -10.23
CA MET A 1 -0.92 -28.18 -10.04
C MET A 1 0.50 -28.07 -9.49
N ALA A 2 0.83 -28.65 -8.35
CA ALA A 2 2.16 -28.54 -7.69
C ALA A 2 3.38 -28.87 -8.59
N PHE A 3 3.33 -29.91 -9.43
CA PHE A 3 4.45 -30.26 -10.31
C PHE A 3 4.74 -29.19 -11.39
N LYS A 4 3.69 -28.59 -11.95
CA LYS A 4 3.82 -27.54 -12.97
C LYS A 4 4.37 -26.23 -12.38
N GLU A 5 3.96 -25.88 -11.16
CA GLU A 5 4.45 -24.74 -10.40
C GLU A 5 5.94 -24.89 -10.05
N THR A 6 6.37 -26.10 -9.65
CA THR A 6 7.77 -26.42 -9.36
C THR A 6 8.66 -26.28 -10.58
N VAL A 7 8.22 -26.79 -11.76
CA VAL A 7 8.97 -26.69 -13.01
C VAL A 7 9.14 -25.22 -13.44
N THR A 8 8.09 -24.43 -13.37
CA THR A 8 8.15 -23.00 -13.73
C THR A 8 9.10 -22.23 -12.82
N ALA A 9 9.07 -22.47 -11.51
CA ALA A 9 9.99 -21.83 -10.55
C ALA A 9 11.47 -22.18 -10.85
N VAL A 10 11.76 -23.44 -11.21
CA VAL A 10 13.12 -23.86 -11.61
C VAL A 10 13.57 -23.14 -12.89
N VAL A 11 12.68 -23.01 -13.88
CA VAL A 11 13.00 -22.29 -15.13
C VAL A 11 13.30 -20.83 -14.84
N VAL A 12 12.48 -20.16 -14.02
CA VAL A 12 12.69 -18.75 -13.64
C VAL A 12 14.00 -18.56 -12.89
N LYS A 13 14.31 -19.42 -11.91
CA LYS A 13 15.60 -19.37 -11.17
C LYS A 13 16.80 -19.53 -12.11
N ASN A 14 16.73 -20.43 -13.07
CA ASN A 14 17.80 -20.62 -14.07
C ASN A 14 17.92 -19.40 -15.00
N ALA A 15 16.80 -18.81 -15.41
CA ALA A 15 16.79 -17.59 -16.21
C ALA A 15 17.45 -16.40 -15.45
N ILE A 16 17.13 -16.22 -14.17
CA ILE A 16 17.76 -15.22 -13.31
C ILE A 16 19.26 -15.46 -13.19
N LYS A 17 19.67 -16.71 -12.93
CA LYS A 17 21.10 -17.06 -12.84
C LYS A 17 21.84 -16.80 -14.16
N TYR A 18 21.17 -17.01 -15.30
CA TYR A 18 21.71 -16.69 -16.62
C TYR A 18 21.78 -15.17 -16.83
N ALA A 19 20.76 -14.42 -16.44
CA ALA A 19 20.75 -12.96 -16.52
C ALA A 19 21.90 -12.33 -15.72
N ARG A 20 22.17 -12.82 -14.51
CA ARG A 20 23.27 -12.31 -13.63
C ARG A 20 24.66 -12.38 -14.23
N LYS A 21 24.93 -13.30 -15.17
CA LYS A 21 26.26 -13.45 -15.80
C LYS A 21 26.61 -12.25 -16.68
N ASP A 22 25.62 -11.66 -17.35
CA ASP A 22 25.73 -10.50 -18.21
C ASP A 22 24.30 -10.01 -18.47
N PHE A 23 23.82 -9.09 -17.62
CA PHE A 23 22.42 -8.71 -17.63
C PHE A 23 22.01 -8.08 -18.97
N ASP A 24 22.80 -7.15 -19.49
CA ASP A 24 22.47 -6.39 -20.68
C ASP A 24 22.38 -7.29 -21.94
N LYS A 25 23.21 -8.32 -22.00
CA LYS A 25 23.21 -9.28 -23.10
C LYS A 25 22.14 -10.38 -22.93
N ASN A 26 21.91 -10.82 -21.69
CA ASN A 26 21.10 -12.03 -21.44
C ASN A 26 19.63 -11.74 -21.17
N ALA A 27 19.28 -10.58 -20.60
CA ALA A 27 17.89 -10.22 -20.35
C ALA A 27 17.05 -10.12 -21.66
N PRO A 28 17.52 -9.45 -22.73
CA PRO A 28 16.80 -9.46 -24.01
C PRO A 28 16.63 -10.86 -24.61
N ARG A 29 17.62 -11.74 -24.43
CA ARG A 29 17.53 -13.13 -24.91
C ARG A 29 16.48 -13.96 -24.16
N ILE A 30 16.40 -13.77 -22.83
CA ILE A 30 15.36 -14.41 -22.00
C ILE A 30 13.98 -13.93 -22.47
N LEU A 31 13.80 -12.63 -22.71
CA LEU A 31 12.53 -12.08 -23.20
C LEU A 31 12.15 -12.69 -24.56
N SER A 32 13.08 -12.77 -25.49
CA SER A 32 12.85 -13.37 -26.82
C SER A 32 12.45 -14.85 -26.72
N LEU A 33 13.05 -15.61 -25.79
CA LEU A 33 12.68 -17.01 -25.53
C LEU A 33 11.28 -17.12 -24.92
N MET A 34 10.90 -16.22 -24.01
CA MET A 34 9.57 -16.17 -23.43
C MET A 34 8.50 -15.83 -24.48
N GLU A 35 8.79 -14.88 -25.37
CA GLU A 35 7.90 -14.50 -26.48
C GLU A 35 7.71 -15.66 -27.47
N MET A 36 8.80 -16.39 -27.81
CA MET A 36 8.71 -17.60 -28.65
C MET A 36 7.90 -18.72 -28.01
N ALA A 37 7.95 -18.85 -26.68
CA ALA A 37 7.18 -19.86 -25.94
C ALA A 37 5.69 -19.49 -25.82
N ASP A 38 5.32 -18.22 -25.98
CA ASP A 38 3.91 -17.74 -26.00
C ASP A 38 3.26 -18.03 -27.37
N VAL A 39 3.07 -19.30 -27.68
CA VAL A 39 2.50 -19.78 -28.94
C VAL A 39 1.13 -19.16 -29.26
N LYS A 40 0.35 -18.84 -28.24
CA LYS A 40 -0.97 -18.21 -28.39
C LYS A 40 -0.92 -16.69 -28.57
N LYS A 41 0.26 -16.08 -28.44
CA LYS A 41 0.52 -14.63 -28.56
C LYS A 41 -0.40 -13.77 -27.66
N VAL A 42 -0.77 -14.28 -26.51
CA VAL A 42 -1.70 -13.64 -25.57
C VAL A 42 -1.10 -12.36 -24.99
N ASN A 43 0.24 -12.31 -24.82
CA ASN A 43 0.95 -11.21 -24.16
C ASN A 43 1.71 -10.29 -25.13
N ARG A 44 1.30 -10.21 -26.40
CA ARG A 44 2.04 -9.49 -27.44
C ARG A 44 2.32 -8.01 -27.09
N SER A 45 1.35 -7.31 -26.52
CA SER A 45 1.53 -5.90 -26.11
C SER A 45 2.51 -5.75 -24.94
N THR A 46 2.51 -6.71 -24.03
CA THR A 46 3.45 -6.76 -22.89
C THR A 46 4.87 -6.96 -23.37
N TYR A 47 5.10 -7.92 -24.28
CA TYR A 47 6.43 -8.15 -24.86
C TYR A 47 6.93 -6.94 -25.65
N ALA A 48 6.09 -6.29 -26.45
CA ALA A 48 6.45 -5.07 -27.15
C ALA A 48 6.86 -3.92 -26.21
N GLY A 49 6.17 -3.79 -25.06
CA GLY A 49 6.54 -2.83 -24.02
C GLY A 49 7.89 -3.18 -23.38
N LEU A 50 8.11 -4.45 -23.04
CA LEU A 50 9.36 -4.92 -22.44
C LEU A 50 10.56 -4.79 -23.39
N HIS A 51 10.39 -5.06 -24.70
CA HIS A 51 11.45 -4.81 -25.69
C HIS A 51 11.89 -3.34 -25.70
N LYS A 52 10.96 -2.37 -25.68
CA LYS A 52 11.30 -0.96 -25.60
C LYS A 52 12.17 -0.60 -24.39
N VAL A 53 11.91 -1.27 -23.25
CA VAL A 53 12.72 -1.08 -22.04
C VAL A 53 14.10 -1.71 -22.17
N LEU A 54 14.17 -2.94 -22.72
CA LEU A 54 15.42 -3.71 -22.81
C LEU A 54 16.35 -3.25 -23.95
N ASP A 55 15.80 -2.59 -24.97
CA ASP A 55 16.57 -2.06 -26.12
C ASP A 55 17.36 -0.77 -25.78
N ASP A 56 17.01 -0.11 -24.69
CA ASP A 56 17.73 1.05 -24.15
C ASP A 56 18.42 0.71 -22.81
N PRO A 57 19.73 0.49 -22.79
CA PRO A 57 20.47 0.19 -21.56
C PRO A 57 20.43 1.30 -20.52
N ASN A 58 20.12 2.55 -20.92
CA ASN A 58 19.99 3.71 -20.04
C ASN A 58 18.57 3.93 -19.54
N ASN A 59 17.60 3.15 -20.04
CA ASN A 59 16.22 3.20 -19.54
C ASN A 59 16.19 2.98 -18.03
N ASN A 60 15.40 3.77 -17.30
CA ASN A 60 15.33 3.71 -15.86
C ASN A 60 14.88 2.33 -15.34
N TRP A 61 13.93 1.66 -16.02
CA TRP A 61 13.47 0.31 -15.65
C TRP A 61 14.52 -0.76 -15.95
N MET A 62 15.32 -0.57 -17.03
CA MET A 62 16.46 -1.46 -17.31
C MET A 62 17.53 -1.35 -16.22
N ARG A 63 17.83 -0.10 -15.80
CA ARG A 63 18.75 0.17 -14.68
C ARG A 63 18.23 -0.42 -13.38
N PHE A 64 16.93 -0.26 -13.07
CA PHE A 64 16.26 -0.84 -11.90
C PHE A 64 16.33 -2.37 -11.91
N ALA A 65 15.95 -3.01 -13.01
CA ALA A 65 15.97 -4.47 -13.13
C ALA A 65 17.40 -5.05 -13.01
N ARG A 66 18.38 -4.39 -13.62
CA ARG A 66 19.79 -4.76 -13.49
C ARG A 66 20.24 -4.70 -12.04
N ASP A 67 19.96 -3.59 -11.36
CA ASP A 67 20.31 -3.41 -9.95
C ASP A 67 19.65 -4.46 -9.07
N LEU A 68 18.35 -4.70 -9.24
CA LEU A 68 17.60 -5.71 -8.48
C LEU A 68 18.17 -7.12 -8.70
N VAL A 69 18.46 -7.51 -9.96
CA VAL A 69 18.94 -8.86 -10.28
C VAL A 69 20.41 -9.05 -9.89
N CYS A 70 21.27 -8.05 -10.13
CA CYS A 70 22.71 -8.21 -9.94
C CYS A 70 23.18 -7.94 -8.50
N ASN A 71 22.54 -7.02 -7.79
CA ASN A 71 22.94 -6.58 -6.45
C ASN A 71 22.17 -7.24 -5.30
N THR A 72 21.07 -7.97 -5.60
CA THR A 72 20.40 -8.80 -4.59
C THR A 72 21.20 -10.08 -4.32
N ASP A 73 21.28 -10.49 -3.06
CA ASP A 73 21.87 -11.79 -2.69
C ASP A 73 21.21 -12.95 -3.44
N GLU A 74 21.98 -13.94 -3.89
CA GLU A 74 21.45 -15.02 -4.73
C GLU A 74 20.41 -15.88 -4.01
N HIS A 75 20.59 -16.12 -2.71
CA HIS A 75 19.63 -16.86 -1.90
C HIS A 75 18.32 -16.06 -1.79
N VAL A 76 18.39 -14.78 -1.44
CA VAL A 76 17.22 -13.89 -1.32
C VAL A 76 16.47 -13.81 -2.64
N LEU A 77 17.18 -13.63 -3.75
CA LEU A 77 16.58 -13.58 -5.09
C LEU A 77 15.86 -14.89 -5.46
N ASN A 78 16.45 -16.03 -5.08
CA ASN A 78 15.83 -17.34 -5.30
C ASN A 78 14.59 -17.56 -4.43
N GLN A 79 14.57 -17.01 -3.19
CA GLN A 79 13.37 -17.05 -2.32
C GLN A 79 12.25 -16.14 -2.82
N LEU A 80 12.59 -15.02 -3.46
CA LEU A 80 11.63 -14.08 -4.02
C LEU A 80 10.80 -14.65 -5.19
N VAL A 81 11.34 -15.63 -5.92
CA VAL A 81 10.70 -16.15 -7.15
C VAL A 81 9.32 -16.73 -6.89
N GLN A 82 9.16 -17.61 -5.90
CA GLN A 82 7.88 -18.27 -5.65
C GLN A 82 6.80 -17.30 -5.15
N PRO A 83 7.06 -16.41 -4.17
CA PRO A 83 6.14 -15.36 -3.78
C PRO A 83 5.71 -14.45 -4.93
N LEU A 84 6.65 -13.99 -5.76
CA LEU A 84 6.33 -13.16 -6.92
C LEU A 84 5.43 -13.88 -7.92
N MET A 85 5.69 -15.14 -8.21
CA MET A 85 4.83 -15.94 -9.09
C MET A 85 3.43 -16.11 -8.51
N ASN A 86 3.33 -16.35 -7.21
CA ASN A 86 2.04 -16.46 -6.54
C ASN A 86 1.27 -15.15 -6.60
N VAL A 87 1.90 -14.03 -6.27
CA VAL A 87 1.26 -12.71 -6.32
C VAL A 87 0.88 -12.31 -7.75
N ALA A 88 1.78 -12.51 -8.72
CA ALA A 88 1.55 -12.05 -10.10
C ALA A 88 0.60 -12.95 -10.92
N ILE A 89 0.59 -14.25 -10.67
CA ILE A 89 -0.11 -15.23 -11.53
C ILE A 89 -1.21 -15.95 -10.76
N ASN A 90 -0.88 -16.66 -9.68
CA ASN A 90 -1.81 -17.56 -9.00
C ASN A 90 -2.89 -16.81 -8.23
N SER A 91 -2.53 -15.67 -7.63
CA SER A 91 -3.43 -14.81 -6.87
C SER A 91 -4.63 -14.36 -7.71
N TYR A 92 -4.39 -13.83 -8.90
CA TYR A 92 -5.46 -13.30 -9.75
C TYR A 92 -6.56 -14.34 -10.02
N THR A 93 -6.19 -15.54 -10.48
CA THR A 93 -7.18 -16.59 -10.83
C THR A 93 -8.00 -17.03 -9.61
N LYS A 94 -7.34 -17.26 -8.47
CA LYS A 94 -8.04 -17.66 -7.24
C LYS A 94 -8.98 -16.57 -6.72
N ARG A 95 -8.51 -15.32 -6.72
CA ARG A 95 -9.29 -14.18 -6.25
C ARG A 95 -10.53 -13.93 -7.12
N MET A 96 -10.39 -14.00 -8.45
CA MET A 96 -11.53 -13.83 -9.35
C MET A 96 -12.59 -14.91 -9.12
N ALA A 97 -12.19 -16.16 -8.96
CA ALA A 97 -13.11 -17.23 -8.62
C ALA A 97 -13.79 -17.05 -7.24
N ALA A 98 -13.04 -16.53 -6.25
CA ALA A 98 -13.58 -16.24 -4.92
C ALA A 98 -14.55 -15.04 -4.96
N ILE A 99 -14.24 -13.98 -5.70
CA ILE A 99 -15.11 -12.82 -5.89
C ILE A 99 -16.44 -13.23 -6.53
N GLU A 100 -16.39 -14.06 -7.57
CA GLU A 100 -17.58 -14.60 -8.23
C GLU A 100 -18.41 -15.47 -7.27
N LYS A 101 -17.74 -16.37 -6.54
CA LYS A 101 -18.41 -17.31 -5.64
C LYS A 101 -19.06 -16.64 -4.43
N TYR A 102 -18.38 -15.68 -3.83
CA TYR A 102 -18.79 -15.12 -2.53
C TYR A 102 -19.44 -13.73 -2.64
N GLY A 103 -19.42 -13.10 -3.80
CA GLY A 103 -20.05 -11.81 -4.04
C GLY A 103 -19.42 -10.64 -3.31
N CYS A 104 -18.23 -10.78 -2.73
CA CYS A 104 -17.49 -9.72 -2.02
C CYS A 104 -16.17 -9.40 -2.71
N ASN A 105 -15.53 -8.30 -2.32
CA ASN A 105 -14.16 -8.03 -2.72
C ASN A 105 -13.21 -9.06 -2.09
N VAL A 106 -12.15 -9.45 -2.81
CA VAL A 106 -11.08 -10.31 -2.27
C VAL A 106 -9.73 -9.67 -2.57
N PRO A 107 -8.96 -9.29 -1.55
CA PRO A 107 -7.74 -8.51 -1.71
C PRO A 107 -6.56 -9.38 -2.18
N TRP A 108 -5.57 -8.74 -2.84
CA TRP A 108 -4.28 -9.40 -3.12
C TRP A 108 -3.29 -9.24 -1.97
N ALA A 109 -3.56 -8.32 -1.03
CA ALA A 109 -2.73 -8.08 0.15
C ALA A 109 -3.59 -7.89 1.41
N ILE A 110 -3.10 -8.36 2.56
CA ILE A 110 -3.68 -8.10 3.88
C ILE A 110 -2.64 -7.36 4.71
N LEU A 111 -3.04 -6.21 5.27
CA LEU A 111 -2.23 -5.42 6.20
C LEU A 111 -2.63 -5.80 7.63
N MET A 112 -1.65 -6.08 8.49
CA MET A 112 -1.88 -6.51 9.86
C MET A 112 -0.98 -5.76 10.83
N ASP A 113 -1.52 -5.51 12.03
CA ASP A 113 -0.76 -5.00 13.17
C ASP A 113 -0.41 -6.15 14.13
N PRO A 114 0.79 -6.73 14.06
CA PRO A 114 1.18 -7.78 15.00
C PRO A 114 1.15 -7.31 16.45
N THR A 115 1.34 -6.02 16.68
CA THR A 115 1.31 -5.38 18.00
C THR A 115 1.06 -3.87 17.89
N ALA A 116 0.39 -3.30 18.90
CA ALA A 116 0.31 -1.85 19.11
C ALA A 116 1.57 -1.28 19.81
N ALA A 117 2.39 -2.15 20.42
CA ALA A 117 3.61 -1.69 21.09
C ALA A 117 4.58 -1.05 20.09
N CYS A 118 5.13 0.11 20.46
CA CYS A 118 6.13 0.81 19.67
C CYS A 118 7.21 1.39 20.57
N ASN A 119 8.43 1.40 20.10
CA ASN A 119 9.57 2.00 20.79
C ASN A 119 9.78 3.48 20.46
N LEU A 120 8.91 4.08 19.64
CA LEU A 120 8.88 5.50 19.30
C LEU A 120 7.52 6.14 19.64
N LYS A 121 7.49 7.48 19.64
CA LYS A 121 6.28 8.32 19.81
C LYS A 121 6.29 9.41 18.75
N CYS A 122 5.97 9.03 17.52
CA CYS A 122 6.02 9.93 16.38
C CYS A 122 4.89 10.97 16.44
N THR A 123 5.19 12.21 16.09
CA THR A 123 4.20 13.29 16.00
C THR A 123 3.17 12.96 14.90
N GLY A 124 1.88 12.97 15.26
CA GLY A 124 0.78 12.66 14.34
C GLY A 124 0.81 11.21 13.83
N CYS A 125 1.15 10.25 14.70
CA CYS A 125 1.09 8.83 14.37
C CYS A 125 -0.37 8.38 14.26
N TRP A 126 -0.76 7.85 13.11
CA TRP A 126 -2.13 7.37 12.87
C TRP A 126 -2.53 6.18 13.77
N ALA A 127 -1.56 5.38 14.23
CA ALA A 127 -1.80 4.23 15.09
C ALA A 127 -1.80 4.56 16.60
N ALA A 128 -1.63 5.83 16.98
CA ALA A 128 -1.51 6.22 18.40
C ALA A 128 -2.78 5.89 19.20
N GLU A 129 -3.95 5.99 18.60
CA GLU A 129 -5.25 5.81 19.26
C GLU A 129 -5.60 4.35 19.55
N TYR A 130 -4.87 3.37 18.98
CA TYR A 130 -5.00 1.96 19.38
C TYR A 130 -4.35 1.64 20.73
N GLY A 131 -3.65 2.59 21.35
CA GLY A 131 -2.88 2.36 22.56
C GLY A 131 -1.58 1.59 22.28
N HIS A 132 -1.05 0.89 23.33
CA HIS A 132 0.28 0.25 23.21
C HIS A 132 0.31 -1.18 23.75
N THR A 133 -0.82 -1.77 24.08
CA THR A 133 -0.88 -3.06 24.81
C THR A 133 -1.47 -4.21 24.01
N SER A 134 -2.29 -3.93 23.00
CA SER A 134 -2.94 -4.98 22.20
C SER A 134 -1.94 -5.65 21.24
N SER A 135 -2.19 -6.93 20.98
CA SER A 135 -1.40 -7.72 20.02
C SER A 135 -2.26 -8.85 19.46
N LEU A 136 -2.03 -9.18 18.21
CA LEU A 136 -2.49 -10.44 17.63
C LEU A 136 -1.59 -11.57 18.13
N SER A 137 -2.18 -12.71 18.46
CA SER A 137 -1.40 -13.90 18.80
C SER A 137 -0.69 -14.47 17.57
N TYR A 138 0.32 -15.32 17.81
CA TYR A 138 0.95 -16.04 16.69
C TYR A 138 -0.08 -16.90 15.93
N ASP A 139 -1.01 -17.51 16.62
CA ASP A 139 -2.07 -18.35 16.04
C ASP A 139 -3.05 -17.51 15.23
N ASP A 140 -3.41 -16.29 15.67
CA ASP A 140 -4.24 -15.37 14.88
C ASP A 140 -3.55 -14.99 13.57
N LEU A 141 -2.27 -14.58 13.62
CA LEU A 141 -1.49 -14.23 12.42
C LEU A 141 -1.40 -15.41 11.44
N THR A 142 -1.13 -16.62 11.94
CA THR A 142 -1.03 -17.82 11.11
C THR A 142 -2.38 -18.20 10.49
N ARG A 143 -3.48 -18.07 11.26
CA ARG A 143 -4.84 -18.32 10.79
C ARG A 143 -5.25 -17.36 9.69
N ILE A 144 -4.96 -16.05 9.84
CA ILE A 144 -5.21 -15.04 8.83
C ILE A 144 -4.48 -15.38 7.53
N ILE A 145 -3.19 -15.76 7.61
CA ILE A 145 -2.39 -16.13 6.45
C ILE A 145 -2.95 -17.37 5.76
N THR A 146 -3.33 -18.39 6.53
CA THR A 146 -3.91 -19.62 5.98
C THR A 146 -5.20 -19.34 5.22
N GLN A 147 -6.13 -18.61 5.83
CA GLN A 147 -7.40 -18.23 5.21
C GLN A 147 -7.21 -17.29 4.02
N GLY A 148 -6.26 -16.37 4.10
CA GLY A 148 -5.90 -15.49 2.99
C GLY A 148 -5.40 -16.30 1.78
N LYS A 149 -4.53 -17.29 1.97
CA LYS A 149 -4.03 -18.19 0.92
C LYS A 149 -5.16 -18.99 0.25
N GLU A 150 -6.16 -19.42 1.01
CA GLU A 150 -7.35 -20.10 0.47
C GLU A 150 -8.12 -19.18 -0.50
N LEU A 151 -8.22 -17.88 -0.19
CA LEU A 151 -8.86 -16.88 -1.03
C LEU A 151 -7.96 -16.38 -2.18
N GLY A 152 -6.66 -16.70 -2.16
CA GLY A 152 -5.69 -16.29 -3.18
C GLY A 152 -4.82 -15.09 -2.80
N THR A 153 -4.76 -14.72 -1.52
CA THR A 153 -3.84 -13.70 -1.01
C THR A 153 -2.51 -14.33 -0.65
N TYR A 154 -1.42 -13.81 -1.22
CA TYR A 154 -0.04 -14.28 -0.98
C TYR A 154 0.92 -13.14 -0.58
N MET A 155 0.40 -11.94 -0.42
CA MET A 155 1.14 -10.77 0.07
C MET A 155 0.57 -10.33 1.41
N TYR A 156 1.43 -10.22 2.41
CA TYR A 156 1.06 -9.78 3.75
C TYR A 156 1.95 -8.60 4.14
N LEU A 157 1.32 -7.56 4.67
CA LEU A 157 2.02 -6.37 5.13
C LEU A 157 1.88 -6.27 6.64
N TYR A 158 2.94 -5.85 7.29
CA TYR A 158 2.95 -5.59 8.73
C TYR A 158 3.11 -4.10 9.01
N THR A 159 2.28 -3.60 9.94
CA THR A 159 2.35 -2.24 10.46
C THR A 159 1.92 -2.23 11.94
N GLY A 160 1.26 -1.18 12.43
CA GLY A 160 0.79 -1.08 13.81
C GLY A 160 1.66 -0.14 14.63
N GLY A 161 2.12 -0.60 15.81
CA GLY A 161 3.19 0.04 16.56
C GLY A 161 4.52 -0.12 15.82
N GLU A 162 5.43 -0.93 16.35
CA GLU A 162 6.63 -1.34 15.61
C GLU A 162 6.62 -2.86 15.42
N PRO A 163 6.36 -3.35 14.19
CA PRO A 163 6.24 -4.79 13.93
C PRO A 163 7.48 -5.59 14.33
N THR A 164 8.67 -5.01 14.19
CA THR A 164 9.94 -5.69 14.48
C THR A 164 10.15 -6.00 15.96
N MET A 165 9.35 -5.44 16.87
CA MET A 165 9.26 -5.89 18.26
C MET A 165 8.80 -7.35 18.37
N ARG A 166 8.08 -7.86 17.35
CA ARG A 166 7.63 -9.25 17.21
C ARG A 166 8.56 -10.09 16.31
N ARG A 167 9.87 -9.72 16.22
CA ARG A 167 10.87 -10.37 15.36
C ARG A 167 10.76 -11.90 15.34
N LYS A 168 10.66 -12.54 16.50
CA LYS A 168 10.64 -14.00 16.59
C LYS A 168 9.45 -14.62 15.85
N ASP A 169 8.27 -14.05 16.05
CA ASP A 169 7.04 -14.53 15.39
C ASP A 169 7.06 -14.26 13.90
N LEU A 170 7.47 -13.04 13.49
CA LEU A 170 7.53 -12.66 12.08
C LEU A 170 8.51 -13.53 11.30
N MET A 171 9.70 -13.78 11.84
CA MET A 171 10.69 -14.63 11.16
C MET A 171 10.26 -16.09 11.12
N ARG A 172 9.59 -16.57 12.17
CA ARG A 172 8.98 -17.91 12.15
C ARG A 172 7.90 -18.04 11.09
N ILE A 173 6.98 -17.06 10.99
CA ILE A 173 5.94 -17.00 9.95
C ILE A 173 6.56 -17.01 8.55
N CYS A 174 7.62 -16.24 8.32
CA CYS A 174 8.31 -16.21 7.03
C CYS A 174 8.87 -17.59 6.62
N ARG A 175 9.51 -18.30 7.57
CA ARG A 175 10.02 -19.66 7.34
C ARG A 175 8.92 -20.68 7.05
N GLU A 176 7.78 -20.57 7.74
CA GLU A 176 6.65 -21.47 7.59
C GLU A 176 5.81 -21.18 6.31
N ASN A 177 5.97 -20.00 5.70
CA ASN A 177 5.26 -19.58 4.51
C ASN A 177 6.19 -19.08 3.39
N PRO A 178 7.08 -19.94 2.86
CA PRO A 178 8.03 -19.53 1.82
C PRO A 178 7.38 -19.21 0.47
N ASP A 179 6.09 -19.49 0.33
CA ASP A 179 5.26 -19.19 -0.83
C ASP A 179 4.59 -17.81 -0.77
N CYS A 180 4.77 -17.08 0.33
CA CYS A 180 4.23 -15.74 0.55
C CYS A 180 5.32 -14.68 0.59
N ALA A 181 4.97 -13.45 0.21
CA ALA A 181 5.79 -12.26 0.42
C ALA A 181 5.31 -11.49 1.65
N PHE A 182 6.26 -11.05 2.46
CA PHE A 182 6.01 -10.26 3.67
C PHE A 182 6.71 -8.92 3.58
N LEU A 183 5.96 -7.84 3.64
CA LEU A 183 6.49 -6.49 3.72
C LEU A 183 6.22 -5.93 5.12
N SER A 184 7.16 -5.22 5.70
CA SER A 184 6.95 -4.59 7.02
C SER A 184 7.29 -3.11 6.96
N PHE A 185 6.30 -2.27 7.25
CA PHE A 185 6.56 -0.88 7.58
C PHE A 185 7.25 -0.83 8.94
N THR A 186 8.44 -0.28 9.02
CA THR A 186 9.25 -0.27 10.23
C THR A 186 10.01 1.03 10.40
N ASN A 187 10.19 1.46 11.64
CA ASN A 187 11.09 2.57 11.93
C ASN A 187 12.59 2.18 11.81
N GLY A 188 12.89 0.90 11.65
CA GLY A 188 14.22 0.37 11.40
C GLY A 188 15.15 0.34 12.60
N THR A 189 14.80 0.97 13.72
CA THR A 189 15.72 1.17 14.86
C THR A 189 16.10 -0.11 15.58
N LEU A 190 15.36 -1.20 15.36
CA LEU A 190 15.60 -2.52 15.96
C LEU A 190 16.31 -3.51 15.01
N ILE A 191 16.63 -3.09 13.78
CA ILE A 191 17.32 -3.95 12.81
C ILE A 191 18.83 -3.84 13.05
N ASP A 192 19.34 -4.71 13.92
CA ASP A 192 20.77 -4.95 14.14
C ASP A 192 21.37 -5.94 13.13
N ASP A 193 22.66 -6.24 13.25
CA ASP A 193 23.35 -7.16 12.34
C ASP A 193 22.77 -8.58 12.40
N SER A 194 22.44 -9.06 13.59
CA SER A 194 21.83 -10.39 13.78
C SER A 194 20.45 -10.47 13.11
N PHE A 195 19.64 -9.40 13.21
CA PHE A 195 18.34 -9.39 12.58
C PHE A 195 18.45 -9.25 11.05
N ALA A 196 19.39 -8.44 10.57
CA ALA A 196 19.67 -8.33 9.13
C ALA A 196 20.12 -9.67 8.52
N ASP A 197 20.92 -10.47 9.24
CA ASP A 197 21.31 -11.82 8.83
C ASP A 197 20.09 -12.76 8.78
N GLU A 198 19.19 -12.69 9.74
CA GLU A 198 17.97 -13.49 9.79
C GLU A 198 16.99 -13.11 8.67
N ILE A 199 16.83 -11.80 8.36
CA ILE A 199 16.05 -11.32 7.21
C ILE A 199 16.60 -11.88 5.90
N ARG A 200 17.93 -11.87 5.73
CA ARG A 200 18.59 -12.49 4.57
C ARG A 200 18.32 -13.99 4.49
N GLU A 201 18.39 -14.70 5.62
CA GLU A 201 18.15 -16.14 5.71
C GLU A 201 16.74 -16.52 5.26
N VAL A 202 15.70 -15.83 5.73
CA VAL A 202 14.31 -16.12 5.34
C VAL A 202 14.05 -15.73 3.89
N GLY A 203 14.59 -14.62 3.41
CA GLY A 203 14.59 -14.18 2.02
C GLY A 203 13.26 -13.74 1.43
N ASN A 204 12.16 -13.80 2.20
CA ASN A 204 10.81 -13.39 1.80
C ASN A 204 10.23 -12.28 2.70
N PHE A 205 11.06 -11.61 3.48
CA PHE A 205 10.69 -10.47 4.33
C PHE A 205 11.38 -9.18 3.83
N TYR A 206 10.60 -8.16 3.53
CA TYR A 206 11.06 -6.92 2.88
C TYR A 206 10.70 -5.72 3.74
N PRO A 207 11.65 -5.14 4.51
CA PRO A 207 11.41 -3.92 5.26
C PRO A 207 11.14 -2.72 4.33
N ALA A 208 10.14 -1.91 4.68
CA ALA A 208 9.90 -0.58 4.15
C ALA A 208 10.20 0.42 5.28
N PHE A 209 11.34 1.06 5.20
CA PHE A 209 11.80 1.98 6.24
C PHE A 209 10.98 3.25 6.27
N SER A 210 10.41 3.55 7.42
CA SER A 210 9.72 4.81 7.65
C SER A 210 10.72 5.94 7.82
N ILE A 211 10.87 6.78 6.80
CA ILE A 211 11.81 7.89 6.74
C ILE A 211 11.15 9.11 6.10
N GLU A 212 11.34 10.29 6.69
CA GLU A 212 10.51 11.47 6.43
C GLU A 212 11.28 12.66 5.81
N GLY A 213 12.43 12.41 5.21
CA GLY A 213 13.38 13.39 4.70
C GLY A 213 14.77 13.14 5.24
N TYR A 214 15.61 14.17 5.30
CA TYR A 214 16.92 14.09 5.96
C TYR A 214 16.77 14.10 7.50
N GLU A 215 17.85 14.27 8.20
CA GLU A 215 17.88 14.15 9.68
C GLU A 215 16.94 15.17 10.36
N GLU A 216 16.87 16.39 9.86
CA GLU A 216 16.03 17.44 10.42
C GLU A 216 14.54 17.10 10.33
N GLU A 217 14.05 16.78 9.12
CA GLU A 217 12.63 16.48 8.90
C GLU A 217 12.23 15.16 9.54
N ASN A 218 13.12 14.16 9.46
CA ASN A 218 12.86 12.85 10.05
C ASN A 218 12.78 12.93 11.57
N ASP A 219 13.77 13.53 12.20
CA ASP A 219 13.87 13.58 13.66
C ASP A 219 12.85 14.54 14.28
N PHE A 220 12.43 15.59 13.56
CA PHE A 220 11.28 16.41 13.92
C PHE A 220 10.02 15.57 14.18
N ARG A 221 9.72 14.62 13.31
CA ARG A 221 8.52 13.79 13.40
C ARG A 221 8.70 12.55 14.27
N ARG A 222 9.86 11.88 14.18
CA ARG A 222 10.10 10.55 14.75
C ARG A 222 10.95 10.55 16.03
N GLY A 223 11.54 11.68 16.36
CA GLY A 223 12.42 11.87 17.53
C GLY A 223 13.90 11.79 17.18
N ALA A 224 14.68 12.52 17.98
CA ALA A 224 16.12 12.70 17.78
C ALA A 224 16.89 11.37 17.66
N GLY A 225 17.79 11.29 16.68
CA GLY A 225 18.67 10.15 16.41
C GLY A 225 17.97 8.97 15.71
N THR A 226 16.70 9.10 15.31
CA THR A 226 15.99 8.04 14.57
C THR A 226 16.48 7.95 13.12
N PHE A 227 16.82 9.08 12.50
CA PHE A 227 17.41 9.09 11.15
C PHE A 227 18.69 8.27 11.09
N GLN A 228 19.62 8.48 12.01
CA GLN A 228 20.90 7.77 12.06
C GLN A 228 20.72 6.26 12.26
N LYS A 229 19.78 5.85 13.12
CA LYS A 229 19.47 4.42 13.34
C LYS A 229 18.84 3.78 12.11
N CYS A 230 17.89 4.48 11.47
CA CYS A 230 17.21 4.03 10.28
C CYS A 230 18.19 3.83 9.11
N THR A 231 19.03 4.82 8.82
CA THR A 231 20.04 4.75 7.76
C THR A 231 21.10 3.70 8.01
N ALA A 232 21.52 3.50 9.28
CA ALA A 232 22.40 2.40 9.64
C ALA A 232 21.78 1.02 9.37
N ALA A 233 20.46 0.86 9.63
CA ALA A 233 19.73 -0.36 9.32
C ALA A 233 19.62 -0.60 7.80
N MET A 234 19.31 0.46 7.02
CA MET A 234 19.31 0.41 5.55
C MET A 234 20.67 -0.08 5.02
N LYS A 235 21.78 0.49 5.56
CA LYS A 235 23.12 0.06 5.18
C LYS A 235 23.39 -1.42 5.49
N ARG A 236 22.96 -1.92 6.65
CA ARG A 236 23.11 -3.36 7.00
C ARG A 236 22.44 -4.28 5.99
N LEU A 237 21.24 -3.92 5.53
CA LEU A 237 20.53 -4.72 4.53
C LEU A 237 21.15 -4.59 3.15
N LYS A 238 21.56 -3.38 2.74
CA LYS A 238 22.27 -3.14 1.49
C LYS A 238 23.56 -3.96 1.41
N ASP A 239 24.39 -3.95 2.47
CA ASP A 239 25.64 -4.70 2.53
C ASP A 239 25.42 -6.22 2.42
N ARG A 240 24.24 -6.71 2.77
CA ARG A 240 23.81 -8.12 2.66
C ARG A 240 23.08 -8.46 1.37
N GLY A 241 22.88 -7.50 0.49
CA GLY A 241 22.10 -7.69 -0.75
C GLY A 241 20.63 -8.02 -0.50
N VAL A 242 20.04 -7.56 0.60
CA VAL A 242 18.61 -7.71 0.89
C VAL A 242 17.87 -6.52 0.32
N PRO A 243 16.89 -6.71 -0.58
CA PRO A 243 16.08 -5.61 -1.09
C PRO A 243 15.15 -5.05 -0.01
N PHE A 244 15.03 -3.73 0.04
CA PHE A 244 14.17 -3.00 0.97
C PHE A 244 13.58 -1.75 0.29
N GLY A 245 12.55 -1.19 0.91
CA GLY A 245 11.90 0.03 0.45
C GLY A 245 11.95 1.14 1.49
N ALA A 246 11.34 2.27 1.12
CA ALA A 246 11.06 3.38 1.99
C ALA A 246 9.54 3.65 2.06
N SER A 247 9.08 4.02 3.23
CA SER A 247 7.73 4.52 3.50
C SER A 247 7.84 5.98 3.91
N LEU A 248 7.26 6.86 3.12
CA LEU A 248 7.48 8.30 3.19
C LEU A 248 6.14 9.01 3.39
N CYS A 249 5.90 9.52 4.57
CA CYS A 249 4.71 10.33 4.84
C CYS A 249 5.03 11.80 4.58
N TYR A 250 4.51 12.37 3.50
CA TYR A 250 4.67 13.79 3.23
C TYR A 250 3.61 14.61 3.96
N THR A 251 4.05 15.72 4.51
CA THR A 251 3.32 16.64 5.36
C THR A 251 3.54 18.07 4.88
N SER A 252 2.81 19.02 5.47
CA SER A 252 3.05 20.47 5.22
C SER A 252 4.48 20.93 5.51
N LYS A 253 5.27 20.14 6.27
CA LYS A 253 6.60 20.51 6.75
C LYS A 253 7.76 19.93 5.95
N ASN A 254 7.56 18.80 5.27
CA ASN A 254 8.64 18.07 4.61
C ASN A 254 8.40 17.81 3.12
N THR A 255 7.28 18.24 2.56
CA THR A 255 6.95 17.98 1.14
C THR A 255 8.03 18.49 0.20
N ASP A 256 8.61 19.66 0.44
CA ASP A 256 9.63 20.23 -0.44
C ASP A 256 10.89 19.36 -0.52
N VAL A 257 11.30 18.78 0.61
CA VAL A 257 12.42 17.83 0.66
C VAL A 257 12.04 16.52 -0.03
N LEU A 258 10.88 15.93 0.33
CA LEU A 258 10.45 14.65 -0.22
C LEU A 258 10.13 14.70 -1.73
N ALA A 259 9.78 15.88 -2.27
CA ALA A 259 9.53 16.13 -3.68
C ALA A 259 10.79 16.52 -4.46
N SER A 260 11.97 16.59 -3.82
CA SER A 260 13.20 16.96 -4.50
C SER A 260 13.85 15.78 -5.24
N ASP A 261 14.51 16.05 -6.35
CA ASP A 261 15.25 15.03 -7.09
C ASP A 261 16.49 14.57 -6.32
N GLU A 262 17.08 15.45 -5.53
CA GLU A 262 18.24 15.17 -4.69
C GLU A 262 17.90 14.12 -3.62
N TYR A 263 16.74 14.23 -2.98
CA TYR A 263 16.31 13.26 -1.98
C TYR A 263 15.96 11.91 -2.61
N MET A 264 15.31 11.92 -3.78
CA MET A 264 15.01 10.70 -4.52
C MET A 264 16.30 9.98 -4.96
N ASP A 265 17.29 10.73 -5.47
CA ASP A 265 18.59 10.17 -5.84
C ASP A 265 19.34 9.63 -4.61
N TRP A 266 19.27 10.34 -3.49
CA TRP A 266 19.82 9.85 -2.23
C TRP A 266 19.18 8.52 -1.78
N LEU A 267 17.85 8.37 -1.88
CA LEU A 267 17.18 7.10 -1.57
C LEU A 267 17.69 5.95 -2.45
N ILE A 268 17.85 6.21 -3.75
CA ILE A 268 18.40 5.23 -4.69
C ILE A 268 19.82 4.86 -4.30
N ASP A 269 20.65 5.83 -3.95
CA ASP A 269 22.04 5.63 -3.50
C ASP A 269 22.11 4.87 -2.18
N GLN A 270 21.14 5.03 -1.27
CA GLN A 270 21.01 4.18 -0.08
C GLN A 270 20.66 2.73 -0.42
N GLY A 271 20.19 2.44 -1.62
CA GLY A 271 19.81 1.09 -2.07
C GLY A 271 18.32 0.77 -2.00
N VAL A 272 17.47 1.79 -1.78
CA VAL A 272 16.01 1.66 -1.78
C VAL A 272 15.53 1.15 -3.15
N LYS A 273 14.72 0.07 -3.16
CA LYS A 273 14.17 -0.53 -4.38
C LYS A 273 12.75 -0.02 -4.68
N PHE A 274 11.99 0.28 -3.64
CA PHE A 274 10.66 0.89 -3.81
C PHE A 274 10.46 2.00 -2.79
N ALA A 275 9.79 3.08 -3.21
CA ALA A 275 9.43 4.21 -2.37
C ALA A 275 7.91 4.35 -2.36
N TRP A 276 7.31 4.23 -1.19
CA TRP A 276 5.87 4.31 -0.99
C TRP A 276 5.52 5.61 -0.27
N PHE A 277 4.96 6.55 -1.01
CA PHE A 277 4.56 7.85 -0.49
C PHE A 277 3.14 7.82 0.06
N PHE A 278 2.96 8.46 1.19
CA PHE A 278 1.69 8.61 1.88
C PHE A 278 1.44 10.08 2.18
N THR A 279 0.27 10.59 1.80
CA THR A 279 -0.21 11.88 2.30
C THR A 279 -0.51 11.74 3.80
N TYR A 280 -0.15 12.73 4.60
CA TYR A 280 -0.50 12.73 6.02
C TYR A 280 -2.01 12.66 6.22
N MET A 281 -2.45 11.71 7.05
CA MET A 281 -3.86 11.50 7.41
C MET A 281 -4.12 11.95 8.84
N PRO A 282 -5.09 12.85 9.05
CA PRO A 282 -5.43 13.36 10.39
C PRO A 282 -6.40 12.41 11.11
N THR A 283 -6.04 11.13 11.23
CA THR A 283 -6.85 10.10 11.88
C THR A 283 -6.64 10.12 13.38
N GLY A 284 -7.73 9.99 14.14
CA GLY A 284 -7.75 10.00 15.61
C GLY A 284 -7.79 11.40 16.21
N ASN A 285 -8.26 11.47 17.45
CA ASN A 285 -8.38 12.75 18.19
C ASN A 285 -7.03 13.42 18.50
N GLY A 286 -5.93 12.64 18.53
CA GLY A 286 -4.57 13.15 18.68
C GLY A 286 -3.92 13.62 17.37
N ALA A 287 -4.67 13.68 16.27
CA ALA A 287 -4.14 14.09 14.97
C ALA A 287 -3.69 15.56 14.97
N VAL A 288 -2.54 15.80 14.31
CA VAL A 288 -1.96 17.14 14.17
C VAL A 288 -2.36 17.70 12.81
N THR A 289 -3.48 18.42 12.75
CA THR A 289 -4.05 18.94 11.49
C THR A 289 -3.12 19.88 10.72
N ASP A 290 -2.22 20.59 11.42
CA ASP A 290 -1.20 21.45 10.80
C ASP A 290 -0.18 20.69 9.93
N LEU A 291 -0.13 19.36 10.04
CA LEU A 291 0.69 18.51 9.18
C LEU A 291 0.00 18.15 7.86
N MET A 292 -1.28 18.47 7.70
CA MET A 292 -1.97 18.24 6.42
C MET A 292 -1.33 19.08 5.31
N VAL A 293 -1.17 18.47 4.15
CA VAL A 293 -0.58 19.13 2.98
C VAL A 293 -1.56 20.11 2.34
N SER A 294 -1.03 21.17 1.73
CA SER A 294 -1.82 22.03 0.86
C SER A 294 -2.14 21.34 -0.49
N PRO A 295 -3.15 21.82 -1.23
CA PRO A 295 -3.41 21.35 -2.59
C PRO A 295 -2.21 21.49 -3.53
N GLU A 296 -1.41 22.53 -3.38
CA GLU A 296 -0.20 22.79 -4.16
C GLU A 296 0.89 21.75 -3.86
N GLN A 297 1.10 21.43 -2.59
CA GLN A 297 2.05 20.40 -2.15
C GLN A 297 1.64 19.02 -2.67
N ARG A 298 0.35 18.67 -2.58
CA ARG A 298 -0.15 17.40 -3.13
C ARG A 298 -0.03 17.35 -4.66
N ALA A 299 -0.30 18.46 -5.34
CA ALA A 299 -0.12 18.57 -6.79
C ALA A 299 1.36 18.48 -7.22
N LEU A 300 2.27 19.02 -6.40
CA LEU A 300 3.72 18.88 -6.61
C LEU A 300 4.12 17.40 -6.53
N MET A 301 3.71 16.68 -5.48
CA MET A 301 3.98 15.24 -5.35
C MET A 301 3.42 14.44 -6.52
N TYR A 302 2.17 14.69 -6.93
CA TYR A 302 1.58 14.05 -8.11
C TYR A 302 2.46 14.20 -9.36
N LYS A 303 2.90 15.42 -9.66
CA LYS A 303 3.76 15.71 -10.82
C LYS A 303 5.11 15.01 -10.71
N LYS A 304 5.75 15.08 -9.54
CA LYS A 304 7.05 14.43 -9.28
C LYS A 304 6.97 12.91 -9.40
N MET A 305 5.90 12.30 -8.90
CA MET A 305 5.67 10.86 -9.05
C MET A 305 5.59 10.44 -10.52
N HIS A 306 4.88 11.20 -11.35
CA HIS A 306 4.81 10.96 -12.80
C HIS A 306 6.20 11.11 -13.46
N GLU A 307 6.97 12.14 -13.12
CA GLU A 307 8.33 12.37 -13.64
C GLU A 307 9.27 11.22 -13.23
N TRP A 308 9.33 10.88 -11.96
CA TRP A 308 10.26 9.87 -11.44
C TRP A 308 10.04 8.46 -12.00
N ARG A 309 8.79 8.08 -12.26
CA ARG A 309 8.47 6.79 -12.90
C ARG A 309 9.06 6.65 -14.31
N HIS A 310 9.38 7.75 -14.96
CA HIS A 310 9.99 7.76 -16.29
C HIS A 310 11.50 8.03 -16.27
N THR A 311 12.05 8.55 -15.17
CA THR A 311 13.43 9.05 -15.13
C THR A 311 14.31 8.34 -14.08
N LYS A 312 13.73 7.88 -12.97
CA LYS A 312 14.50 7.32 -11.86
C LYS A 312 14.41 5.79 -11.80
N PRO A 313 15.50 5.06 -11.49
CA PRO A 313 15.53 3.60 -11.40
C PRO A 313 15.02 3.10 -10.04
N ILE A 314 13.78 3.42 -9.71
CA ILE A 314 13.13 3.05 -8.45
C ILE A 314 11.64 2.81 -8.70
N PHE A 315 11.02 1.86 -7.99
CA PHE A 315 9.59 1.64 -8.04
C PHE A 315 8.87 2.59 -7.07
N ALA A 316 8.38 3.72 -7.59
CA ALA A 316 7.73 4.76 -6.80
C ALA A 316 6.19 4.65 -6.87
N LEU A 317 5.55 4.69 -5.69
CA LEU A 317 4.10 4.59 -5.47
C LEU A 317 3.62 5.78 -4.64
N ASP A 318 2.44 6.32 -4.96
CA ASP A 318 1.76 7.29 -4.11
C ASP A 318 0.35 6.77 -3.77
N PHE A 319 0.11 6.53 -2.50
CA PHE A 319 -1.11 5.84 -2.04
C PHE A 319 -2.40 6.59 -2.39
N TRP A 320 -2.37 7.92 -2.48
CA TRP A 320 -3.54 8.74 -2.81
C TRP A 320 -3.56 9.23 -4.25
N ASN A 321 -2.40 9.58 -4.81
CA ASN A 321 -2.34 10.16 -6.15
C ASN A 321 -2.30 9.12 -7.27
N ASP A 322 -2.23 7.82 -6.94
CA ASP A 322 -2.22 6.71 -7.91
C ASP A 322 -3.61 6.20 -8.28
N GLY A 323 -4.67 6.90 -7.90
CA GLY A 323 -6.04 6.48 -8.22
C GLY A 323 -6.29 6.23 -9.71
N GLU A 324 -5.62 6.96 -10.61
CA GLU A 324 -5.69 6.75 -12.05
C GLU A 324 -5.16 5.36 -12.50
N TYR A 325 -4.13 4.84 -11.82
CA TYR A 325 -3.54 3.53 -12.14
C TYR A 325 -4.30 2.36 -11.53
N VAL A 326 -4.89 2.58 -10.36
CA VAL A 326 -5.64 1.56 -9.62
C VAL A 326 -7.16 1.76 -9.68
N GLN A 327 -7.60 2.77 -10.44
CA GLN A 327 -9.01 3.04 -10.71
C GLN A 327 -9.79 3.35 -9.43
N GLY A 328 -9.29 4.29 -8.64
CA GLY A 328 -9.92 4.77 -7.41
C GLY A 328 -9.38 4.13 -6.15
N CYS A 329 -10.15 4.15 -5.07
CA CYS A 329 -9.75 3.65 -3.76
C CYS A 329 -9.48 2.13 -3.77
N ILE A 330 -8.36 1.72 -3.16
CA ILE A 330 -7.92 0.32 -3.08
C ILE A 330 -8.42 -0.41 -1.82
N ALA A 331 -9.00 0.30 -0.87
CA ALA A 331 -9.43 -0.20 0.43
C ALA A 331 -10.72 -1.06 0.38
N GLY A 332 -11.23 -1.47 1.53
CA GLY A 332 -12.48 -2.26 1.63
C GLY A 332 -12.36 -3.63 0.98
N GLY A 333 -11.20 -4.26 1.05
CA GLY A 333 -10.94 -5.57 0.48
C GLY A 333 -10.78 -5.59 -1.06
N ARG A 334 -10.87 -4.43 -1.75
CA ARG A 334 -10.72 -4.40 -3.21
C ARG A 334 -9.31 -4.79 -3.65
N HIS A 335 -8.29 -4.21 -3.04
CA HIS A 335 -6.89 -4.58 -3.21
C HIS A 335 -6.24 -4.95 -1.90
N TYR A 336 -6.62 -4.30 -0.79
CA TYR A 336 -6.20 -4.62 0.55
C TYR A 336 -7.27 -4.26 1.59
N PHE A 337 -7.07 -4.72 2.82
CA PHE A 337 -7.73 -4.24 4.02
C PHE A 337 -6.78 -4.36 5.22
N HIS A 338 -7.18 -3.80 6.35
CA HIS A 338 -6.38 -3.74 7.56
C HIS A 338 -7.00 -4.56 8.68
N ILE A 339 -6.15 -5.21 9.48
CA ILE A 339 -6.52 -5.86 10.74
C ILE A 339 -5.65 -5.24 11.83
N ASN A 340 -6.25 -4.48 12.72
CA ASN A 340 -5.50 -3.81 13.78
C ASN A 340 -5.04 -4.79 14.87
N SER A 341 -4.21 -4.33 15.79
CA SER A 341 -3.62 -5.16 16.85
C SER A 341 -4.63 -5.72 17.87
N ASN A 342 -5.82 -5.13 17.96
CA ASN A 342 -6.93 -5.66 18.76
C ASN A 342 -7.70 -6.78 18.01
N GLY A 343 -7.54 -6.86 16.69
CA GLY A 343 -8.19 -7.82 15.80
C GLY A 343 -9.37 -7.26 15.03
N ASP A 344 -9.67 -5.96 15.14
CA ASP A 344 -10.75 -5.35 14.37
C ASP A 344 -10.38 -5.29 12.90
N CYS A 345 -11.33 -5.66 12.03
CA CYS A 345 -11.16 -5.67 10.59
C CYS A 345 -11.64 -4.33 10.02
N GLU A 346 -10.71 -3.54 9.54
CA GLU A 346 -10.92 -2.19 9.04
C GLU A 346 -10.77 -2.12 7.52
N PRO A 347 -11.58 -1.33 6.81
CA PRO A 347 -11.40 -1.18 5.36
C PRO A 347 -10.02 -0.69 4.95
N CYS A 348 -9.39 0.15 5.78
CA CYS A 348 -8.11 0.82 5.52
C CYS A 348 -7.42 1.11 6.86
N ALA A 349 -6.09 1.13 6.90
CA ALA A 349 -5.32 1.55 8.09
C ALA A 349 -5.65 2.96 8.59
N PHE A 350 -6.24 3.80 7.75
CA PHE A 350 -6.65 5.17 8.10
C PHE A 350 -8.16 5.31 8.30
N VAL A 351 -8.88 4.20 8.42
CA VAL A 351 -10.34 4.15 8.64
C VAL A 351 -10.60 3.30 9.86
N HIS A 352 -10.63 3.95 11.01
CA HIS A 352 -10.72 3.32 12.31
C HIS A 352 -12.18 2.96 12.68
N TYR A 353 -12.86 2.25 11.76
CA TYR A 353 -14.23 1.75 11.97
C TYR A 353 -14.34 0.30 11.53
N SER A 354 -15.08 -0.49 12.29
CA SER A 354 -15.30 -1.91 12.00
C SER A 354 -16.69 -2.39 12.43
N ASN A 355 -17.13 -3.50 11.86
CA ASN A 355 -18.29 -4.25 12.34
C ASN A 355 -17.90 -5.57 13.01
N VAL A 356 -16.67 -6.06 12.81
CA VAL A 356 -16.25 -7.43 13.15
C VAL A 356 -14.81 -7.50 13.63
N ASN A 357 -14.53 -8.50 14.46
CA ASN A 357 -13.19 -8.76 14.94
C ASN A 357 -12.71 -10.12 14.46
N ILE A 358 -11.48 -10.18 13.91
CA ILE A 358 -10.91 -11.40 13.32
C ILE A 358 -10.76 -12.55 14.33
N LYS A 359 -10.69 -12.26 15.61
CA LYS A 359 -10.64 -13.29 16.66
C LYS A 359 -11.95 -14.09 16.77
N GLU A 360 -13.05 -13.52 16.28
CA GLU A 360 -14.40 -14.08 16.37
C GLU A 360 -14.96 -14.53 15.00
N CYS A 361 -14.31 -14.14 13.89
CA CYS A 361 -14.78 -14.43 12.55
C CYS A 361 -13.64 -14.89 11.63
N SER A 362 -13.98 -15.34 10.42
CA SER A 362 -13.02 -15.65 9.38
C SER A 362 -12.67 -14.41 8.53
N VAL A 363 -11.57 -14.50 7.75
CA VAL A 363 -11.22 -13.47 6.75
C VAL A 363 -12.37 -13.26 5.74
N LEU A 364 -13.07 -14.31 5.36
CA LEU A 364 -14.21 -14.21 4.46
C LEU A 364 -15.38 -13.46 5.10
N ASP A 365 -15.72 -13.77 6.36
CA ASP A 365 -16.78 -13.07 7.10
C ASP A 365 -16.45 -11.58 7.23
N ALA A 366 -15.19 -11.23 7.47
CA ALA A 366 -14.73 -9.86 7.52
C ALA A 366 -14.95 -9.13 6.17
N LEU A 367 -14.62 -9.77 5.04
CA LEU A 367 -14.82 -9.21 3.69
C LEU A 367 -16.30 -9.08 3.31
N GLN A 368 -17.19 -9.83 3.96
CA GLN A 368 -18.65 -9.77 3.79
C GLN A 368 -19.35 -8.92 4.86
N SER A 369 -18.61 -8.29 5.79
CA SER A 369 -19.18 -7.43 6.82
C SER A 369 -19.89 -6.21 6.22
N PRO A 370 -20.87 -5.61 6.92
CA PRO A 370 -21.67 -4.52 6.38
C PRO A 370 -20.85 -3.34 5.83
N LEU A 371 -19.80 -2.90 6.55
CA LEU A 371 -18.95 -1.78 6.12
C LEU A 371 -18.14 -2.14 4.85
N PHE A 372 -17.58 -3.35 4.76
CA PHE A 372 -16.85 -3.80 3.56
C PHE A 372 -17.78 -3.92 2.35
N MET A 373 -19.00 -4.38 2.56
CA MET A 373 -19.99 -4.43 1.49
C MET A 373 -20.49 -3.03 1.08
N ALA A 374 -20.54 -2.07 2.01
CA ALA A 374 -20.80 -0.66 1.69
C ALA A 374 -19.66 -0.08 0.84
N TYR A 375 -18.39 -0.34 1.19
CA TYR A 375 -17.26 0.01 0.33
C TYR A 375 -17.40 -0.53 -1.08
N LYS A 376 -17.71 -1.82 -1.23
CA LYS A 376 -17.90 -2.45 -2.55
C LYS A 376 -19.00 -1.78 -3.37
N ARG A 377 -20.12 -1.39 -2.75
CA ARG A 377 -21.24 -0.74 -3.44
C ARG A 377 -20.94 0.69 -3.87
N ASN A 378 -20.11 1.42 -3.10
CA ASN A 378 -19.87 2.84 -3.30
C ASN A 378 -18.55 3.16 -4.02
N GLN A 379 -17.65 2.19 -4.22
CA GLN A 379 -16.44 2.39 -5.01
C GLN A 379 -16.74 2.39 -6.51
N PRO A 380 -16.11 3.30 -7.30
CA PRO A 380 -15.23 4.38 -6.87
C PRO A 380 -16.01 5.51 -6.18
N PHE A 381 -15.41 6.18 -5.18
CA PHE A 381 -16.04 7.27 -4.42
C PHE A 381 -16.10 8.61 -5.17
N SER A 382 -15.41 8.73 -6.29
CA SER A 382 -15.40 9.91 -7.16
C SER A 382 -15.14 9.50 -8.60
N ASN A 383 -15.69 10.26 -9.55
CA ASN A 383 -15.38 10.14 -10.97
C ASN A 383 -14.02 10.75 -11.32
N ASN A 384 -13.45 11.59 -10.45
CA ASN A 384 -12.09 12.08 -10.54
C ASN A 384 -11.15 11.15 -9.75
N MET A 385 -10.30 10.40 -10.47
CA MET A 385 -9.41 9.39 -9.86
C MET A 385 -8.29 10.00 -9.02
N LEU A 386 -8.10 11.32 -9.03
CA LEU A 386 -7.23 12.02 -8.08
C LEU A 386 -7.94 12.34 -6.75
N ARG A 387 -9.21 11.93 -6.62
CA ARG A 387 -10.03 12.03 -5.40
C ARG A 387 -10.54 10.65 -4.96
N PRO A 388 -9.66 9.65 -4.76
CA PRO A 388 -10.09 8.27 -4.53
C PRO A 388 -10.57 8.01 -3.09
N CYS A 389 -10.17 8.80 -2.11
CA CYS A 389 -10.29 8.47 -0.69
C CYS A 389 -11.65 8.90 -0.12
N PRO A 390 -12.38 8.00 0.58
CA PRO A 390 -13.63 8.38 1.25
C PRO A 390 -13.43 9.17 2.54
N VAL A 391 -12.19 9.35 3.01
CA VAL A 391 -11.86 10.14 4.20
C VAL A 391 -11.31 11.51 3.82
N LEU A 392 -10.21 11.53 3.04
CA LEU A 392 -9.49 12.77 2.74
C LEU A 392 -10.09 13.55 1.57
N ASP A 393 -10.71 12.85 0.60
CA ASP A 393 -11.19 13.46 -0.62
C ASP A 393 -12.72 13.57 -0.70
N ASN A 394 -13.43 12.63 -0.06
CA ASN A 394 -14.90 12.52 -0.07
C ASN A 394 -15.41 12.15 1.34
N PRO A 395 -15.17 13.00 2.36
CA PRO A 395 -15.40 12.63 3.76
C PRO A 395 -16.88 12.33 4.10
N GLY A 396 -17.83 12.84 3.34
CA GLY A 396 -19.25 12.47 3.48
C GLY A 396 -19.54 11.00 3.18
N ALA A 397 -18.72 10.35 2.32
CA ALA A 397 -18.90 8.95 1.98
C ALA A 397 -18.62 8.03 3.18
N ILE A 398 -17.56 8.29 3.97
CA ILE A 398 -17.27 7.46 5.14
C ILE A 398 -18.30 7.68 6.25
N SER A 399 -18.72 8.92 6.52
CA SER A 399 -19.75 9.23 7.52
C SER A 399 -21.06 8.50 7.20
N LYS A 400 -21.50 8.55 5.93
CA LYS A 400 -22.68 7.84 5.46
C LYS A 400 -22.57 6.32 5.62
N MET A 401 -21.44 5.72 5.19
CA MET A 401 -21.23 4.28 5.29
C MET A 401 -21.17 3.80 6.75
N VAL A 402 -20.54 4.54 7.65
CA VAL A 402 -20.50 4.21 9.08
C VAL A 402 -21.91 4.27 9.69
N ALA A 403 -22.66 5.33 9.42
CA ALA A 403 -24.05 5.47 9.89
C ALA A 403 -24.97 4.36 9.36
N GLU A 404 -24.88 4.04 8.05
CA GLU A 404 -25.69 3.00 7.40
C GLU A 404 -25.42 1.61 7.95
N THR A 405 -24.16 1.31 8.28
CA THR A 405 -23.72 -0.03 8.65
C THR A 405 -23.63 -0.27 10.15
N GLY A 406 -23.76 0.76 10.97
CA GLY A 406 -23.60 0.68 12.41
C GLY A 406 -22.16 0.28 12.81
N ALA A 407 -21.16 0.61 11.99
CA ALA A 407 -19.78 0.34 12.33
C ALA A 407 -19.34 1.15 13.56
N TYR A 408 -18.60 0.52 14.46
CA TYR A 408 -18.07 1.15 15.67
C TYR A 408 -16.66 1.69 15.45
N SER A 409 -16.29 2.71 16.22
CA SER A 409 -14.89 3.19 16.26
C SER A 409 -13.99 2.15 16.90
N THR A 410 -12.85 1.88 16.28
CA THR A 410 -11.84 0.91 16.73
C THR A 410 -10.73 1.57 17.56
N GLU A 411 -10.80 2.87 17.75
CA GLU A 411 -9.88 3.62 18.59
C GLU A 411 -10.14 3.34 20.07
N MET A 412 -9.11 2.92 20.77
CA MET A 412 -9.21 2.47 22.15
C MET A 412 -8.97 3.58 23.17
N GLN A 413 -8.24 4.65 22.77
CA GLN A 413 -7.86 5.73 23.68
C GLN A 413 -8.93 6.83 23.70
N HIS A 414 -9.23 7.39 22.54
CA HIS A 414 -10.17 8.51 22.37
C HIS A 414 -10.99 8.28 21.11
N PRO A 415 -12.04 7.45 21.17
CA PRO A 415 -12.86 7.11 20.01
C PRO A 415 -13.36 8.34 19.28
N GLU A 416 -13.04 8.43 17.99
CA GLU A 416 -13.48 9.50 17.11
C GLU A 416 -14.73 9.05 16.34
N SER A 417 -15.74 9.92 16.27
CA SER A 417 -16.90 9.69 15.42
C SER A 417 -16.59 10.01 13.95
N ALA A 418 -17.35 9.40 13.04
CA ALA A 418 -17.17 9.68 11.62
C ALA A 418 -17.52 11.15 11.24
N ASN A 419 -18.34 11.83 12.06
CA ASN A 419 -18.65 13.24 11.87
C ASN A 419 -17.48 14.14 12.32
N GLU A 420 -16.81 13.84 13.43
CA GLU A 420 -15.61 14.58 13.85
C GLU A 420 -14.50 14.43 12.81
N LEU A 421 -14.31 13.22 12.23
CA LEU A 421 -13.37 13.00 11.14
C LEU A 421 -13.76 13.78 9.87
N TYR A 422 -15.05 13.85 9.56
CA TYR A 422 -15.58 14.68 8.47
C TYR A 422 -15.22 16.14 8.67
N ASP A 423 -15.49 16.70 9.86
CA ASP A 423 -15.22 18.12 10.16
C ASP A 423 -13.73 18.46 10.02
N LYS A 424 -12.83 17.55 10.41
CA LYS A 424 -11.38 17.72 10.23
C LYS A 424 -10.94 17.73 8.76
N THR A 425 -11.61 17.00 7.89
CA THR A 425 -11.13 16.72 6.52
C THR A 425 -11.86 17.49 5.43
N ILE A 426 -13.09 17.95 5.66
CA ILE A 426 -13.94 18.58 4.64
C ILE A 426 -13.31 19.83 4.01
N GLY A 427 -12.62 20.65 4.80
CA GLY A 427 -11.93 21.85 4.31
C GLY A 427 -10.84 21.51 3.30
N ALA A 428 -10.00 20.51 3.62
CA ALA A 428 -8.94 20.02 2.74
C ALA A 428 -9.51 19.33 1.48
N ALA A 429 -10.58 18.55 1.63
CA ALA A 429 -11.27 17.90 0.51
C ALA A 429 -11.81 18.91 -0.52
N LYS A 430 -12.46 19.99 -0.04
CA LYS A 430 -12.97 21.08 -0.89
C LYS A 430 -11.83 21.82 -1.60
N ALA A 431 -10.74 22.11 -0.90
CA ALA A 431 -9.58 22.78 -1.49
C ALA A 431 -8.87 21.89 -2.52
N TRP A 432 -8.66 20.61 -2.22
CA TRP A 432 -8.07 19.66 -3.15
C TRP A 432 -8.93 19.42 -4.39
N LYS A 433 -10.27 19.39 -4.26
CA LYS A 433 -11.18 19.20 -5.40
C LYS A 433 -10.88 20.14 -6.55
N VAL A 434 -10.67 21.42 -6.28
CA VAL A 434 -10.38 22.43 -7.31
C VAL A 434 -9.09 22.06 -8.07
N LYS A 435 -8.04 21.72 -7.34
CA LYS A 435 -6.75 21.37 -7.94
C LYS A 435 -6.78 20.01 -8.65
N ALA A 436 -7.49 19.03 -8.11
CA ALA A 436 -7.66 17.73 -8.71
C ALA A 436 -8.43 17.81 -10.04
N ASP A 437 -9.46 18.67 -10.13
CA ASP A 437 -10.25 18.87 -11.35
C ASP A 437 -9.43 19.57 -12.46
N GLU A 438 -8.46 20.42 -12.07
CA GLU A 438 -7.49 21.01 -13.03
C GLU A 438 -6.48 19.99 -13.58
N LEU A 439 -6.11 18.98 -12.79
CA LEU A 439 -5.05 18.02 -13.11
C LEU A 439 -5.56 16.77 -13.82
N PHE A 440 -6.80 16.37 -13.56
CA PHE A 440 -7.35 15.11 -14.03
C PHE A 440 -7.87 15.19 -15.46
N ASP A 441 -7.26 14.45 -16.38
CA ASP A 441 -7.70 14.30 -17.76
C ASP A 441 -8.68 13.11 -17.87
N ARG A 442 -9.98 13.39 -17.68
CA ARG A 442 -11.07 12.41 -17.72
C ARG A 442 -11.15 11.67 -19.05
N ASP A 443 -11.03 12.37 -20.16
CA ASP A 443 -11.18 11.78 -21.50
C ASP A 443 -10.05 10.80 -21.79
N LYS A 444 -8.81 11.17 -21.41
CA LYS A 444 -7.65 10.28 -21.50
C LYS A 444 -7.79 9.06 -20.59
N PHE A 445 -8.32 9.26 -19.38
CA PHE A 445 -8.56 8.16 -18.46
C PHE A 445 -9.59 7.17 -19.04
N ILE A 446 -10.73 7.66 -19.52
CA ILE A 446 -11.79 6.86 -20.15
C ILE A 446 -11.23 6.12 -21.37
N ALA A 447 -10.53 6.79 -22.28
CA ALA A 447 -9.96 6.18 -23.46
C ALA A 447 -8.97 5.03 -23.15
N LYS A 448 -8.29 5.12 -22.00
CA LYS A 448 -7.32 4.11 -21.56
C LYS A 448 -7.98 2.90 -20.86
N HIS A 449 -9.03 3.12 -20.09
CA HIS A 449 -9.57 2.14 -19.13
C HIS A 449 -10.94 1.57 -19.47
N VAL A 450 -11.75 2.25 -20.29
CA VAL A 450 -13.14 1.83 -20.62
C VAL A 450 -13.23 0.71 -21.67
N LYS A 451 -12.15 -0.02 -21.92
CA LYS A 451 -12.27 -1.27 -22.69
C LYS A 451 -13.01 -2.38 -21.94
N ASP A 452 -13.31 -2.17 -20.66
CA ASP A 452 -14.09 -3.08 -19.82
C ASP A 452 -15.29 -2.34 -19.24
N GLU A 453 -16.33 -2.19 -20.05
CA GLU A 453 -17.57 -1.47 -19.71
C GLU A 453 -18.26 -2.00 -18.44
N ASN A 454 -17.89 -3.19 -17.98
CA ASN A 454 -18.48 -3.82 -16.80
C ASN A 454 -17.83 -3.42 -15.47
N MET A 455 -16.70 -2.70 -15.47
CA MET A 455 -15.98 -2.32 -14.25
C MET A 455 -16.41 -0.97 -13.66
N TYR A 456 -17.01 -0.08 -14.43
CA TYR A 456 -17.35 1.28 -14.01
C TYR A 456 -18.73 1.69 -14.44
N ASN A 457 -19.60 1.89 -13.49
CA ASN A 457 -20.88 2.59 -13.72
C ASN A 457 -20.63 4.08 -13.45
N PHE A 458 -20.09 4.79 -14.45
CA PHE A 458 -19.80 6.22 -14.39
C PHE A 458 -21.06 7.11 -14.28
N GLU A 459 -22.28 6.53 -14.42
CA GLU A 459 -23.54 7.25 -14.27
C GLU A 459 -23.98 7.44 -12.82
N LYS A 460 -23.26 6.82 -11.85
CA LYS A 460 -23.73 6.76 -10.46
C LYS A 460 -23.32 7.89 -9.55
N SER A 461 -22.40 8.78 -9.90
CA SER A 461 -22.03 9.88 -9.03
C SER A 461 -22.04 11.22 -9.75
N ASP A 462 -23.17 11.89 -9.72
CA ASP A 462 -23.19 13.36 -9.76
C ASP A 462 -22.70 13.84 -8.38
N ASP A 463 -21.38 13.98 -8.21
CA ASP A 463 -20.71 14.50 -6.99
C ASP A 463 -21.35 15.80 -6.46
N GLU A 464 -21.93 16.61 -7.35
CA GLU A 464 -22.61 17.86 -6.98
C GLU A 464 -23.96 17.62 -6.31
N ARG A 465 -24.69 16.55 -6.62
CA ARG A 465 -25.98 16.27 -5.97
C ARG A 465 -25.82 15.74 -4.56
N GLU A 466 -24.84 14.86 -4.32
CA GLU A 466 -24.61 14.31 -2.98
C GLU A 466 -24.10 15.36 -2.00
N PHE A 467 -23.20 16.24 -2.45
CA PHE A 467 -22.75 17.38 -1.63
C PHE A 467 -23.88 18.38 -1.36
N GLN A 468 -24.73 18.67 -2.36
CA GLN A 468 -25.85 19.59 -2.18
C GLN A 468 -26.98 19.00 -1.34
N GLU A 469 -27.24 17.70 -1.40
CA GLU A 469 -28.21 17.03 -0.52
C GLU A 469 -27.73 16.97 0.93
N PHE A 470 -26.43 16.71 1.17
CA PHE A 470 -25.85 16.72 2.50
C PHE A 470 -25.89 18.12 3.12
N GLU A 471 -25.47 19.17 2.40
CA GLU A 471 -25.60 20.57 2.85
C GLU A 471 -27.06 21.01 3.11
N LYS A 472 -28.01 20.49 2.32
CA LYS A 472 -29.44 20.77 2.54
C LYS A 472 -29.99 20.09 3.78
N THR A 473 -29.50 18.88 4.08
CA THR A 473 -29.92 18.11 5.25
C THR A 473 -29.38 18.76 6.53
N GLU A 474 -28.09 19.14 6.57
CA GLU A 474 -27.51 19.87 7.72
C GLU A 474 -28.18 21.20 7.95
N ARG A 475 -28.40 22.03 6.91
CA ARG A 475 -29.12 23.30 7.05
C ARG A 475 -30.57 23.13 7.49
N SER A 476 -31.18 21.98 7.23
CA SER A 476 -32.54 21.66 7.71
C SER A 476 -32.53 21.24 9.17
N GLU A 477 -31.49 20.56 9.64
CA GLU A 477 -31.33 20.15 11.04
C GLU A 477 -30.92 21.33 11.93
N GLU A 478 -29.97 22.17 11.49
CA GLU A 478 -29.62 23.42 12.21
C GLU A 478 -30.84 24.35 12.36
N ARG A 479 -31.75 24.42 11.38
CA ARG A 479 -32.98 25.20 11.48
C ARG A 479 -34.02 24.56 12.40
N ARG A 480 -33.94 23.25 12.68
CA ARG A 480 -34.80 22.58 13.66
C ARG A 480 -34.31 22.78 15.08
N VAL A 481 -32.98 22.67 15.32
CA VAL A 481 -32.35 22.85 16.64
C VAL A 481 -32.37 24.31 17.09
N GLY A 482 -32.38 25.27 16.18
CA GLY A 482 -32.46 26.71 16.48
C GLY A 482 -33.89 27.23 16.72
N LYS A 483 -34.92 26.37 16.80
CA LYS A 483 -36.32 26.73 17.06
C LYS A 483 -36.93 26.04 18.29
N GLU A 484 -36.14 25.29 19.04
CA GLU A 484 -36.43 24.86 20.41
C GLU A 484 -35.56 25.68 21.38
#